data_fee9a8453886c275a118d002c02fa34e
#
_entry.id   fee9a8453886c275a118d002c02fa34e
#
_cell.length_a   1.000
_cell.length_b   1.000
_cell.length_c   1.000
_cell.angle_alpha   90.00
_cell.angle_beta   90.00
_cell.angle_gamma   90.00
#
_symmetry.space_group_name_H-M   'P 1'
#
loop_
_entity.id
_entity.type
_entity.pdbx_description
1 polymer ?
#
loop_
_entity_poly.entity_id
_entity_poly.type
_entity_poly.pdbx_seq_one_letter_code
_entity_poly.pdbx_strand_id
1 'polypeptide(L)'
;MKNWDNVVLVPEFDEQGVACYRLEGGDYENEYYVISEAESRKLLNTPEIVGYEVYNCLVSSTSQMLYYLKEQKKVTTANILSILRGALNYPLEEACYREHIRVHDISFLSSERVFEEEEIAGLEIKYSKLTMVPDSTLMIGDIIASGETLIHCLRYVTDFYRDHGARLRNIIIFTIGGTKGIDILEKLTAEIRQFWPEFEGFITVYYEGIFSTYQDKGVSGINLPDVDFYWKGGIVAPEFRRETLSMCSPIFEKCIIYDGGARRYEIHEHVEEVLEVWKGISERADKIDFKELLDEKLGYPTPISYEDWVKANHYQDIRPADAKWLYRQELGYIESMKDITLKELAEQRIGEFTDALRKYILD
;
A
#
# COMPACT_ATOMS: atom_id res chain seq x y z
N MET A 1 9.89 0.37 18.02
CA MET A 1 8.53 0.40 17.48
C MET A 1 7.67 1.22 18.41
N LYS A 2 7.04 2.30 17.92
CA LYS A 2 5.99 3.01 18.65
C LYS A 2 4.86 2.03 18.92
N ASN A 3 4.12 2.22 20.00
CA ASN A 3 3.11 1.26 20.47
C ASN A 3 1.94 1.18 19.46
N TRP A 4 1.98 0.20 18.56
CA TRP A 4 0.97 -0.06 17.54
C TRP A 4 -0.38 -0.52 18.13
N ASP A 5 -0.36 -1.03 19.37
CA ASP A 5 -1.55 -1.59 20.03
C ASP A 5 -2.65 -0.55 20.33
N ASN A 6 -2.28 0.74 20.41
CA ASN A 6 -3.22 1.82 20.68
C ASN A 6 -3.71 2.54 19.43
N VAL A 7 -3.20 2.16 18.26
CA VAL A 7 -3.58 2.79 16.99
C VAL A 7 -4.97 2.35 16.58
N VAL A 8 -5.78 3.28 16.09
CA VAL A 8 -7.15 3.03 15.62
C VAL A 8 -7.42 3.78 14.32
N LEU A 9 -8.31 3.21 13.50
CA LEU A 9 -8.86 3.88 12.32
C LEU A 9 -10.09 4.71 12.74
N VAL A 10 -10.00 6.02 12.57
CA VAL A 10 -11.09 6.96 12.82
C VAL A 10 -11.69 7.40 11.49
N PRO A 11 -13.00 7.20 11.25
CA PRO A 11 -13.65 7.67 10.02
C PRO A 11 -13.51 9.19 9.86
N GLU A 12 -13.06 9.64 8.70
CA GLU A 12 -12.86 11.05 8.37
C GLU A 12 -13.92 11.55 7.38
N PHE A 13 -14.14 10.84 6.29
CA PHE A 13 -15.24 11.06 5.35
C PHE A 13 -15.62 9.77 4.61
N ASP A 14 -16.85 9.75 4.08
CA ASP A 14 -17.36 8.73 3.17
C ASP A 14 -18.19 9.44 2.11
N GLU A 15 -17.56 9.79 1.00
CA GLU A 15 -18.15 10.62 -0.04
C GLU A 15 -17.83 10.06 -1.43
N GLN A 16 -18.82 10.10 -2.32
CA GLN A 16 -18.68 9.67 -3.72
C GLN A 16 -18.12 8.24 -3.91
N GLY A 17 -18.35 7.35 -2.93
CA GLY A 17 -17.84 5.97 -2.96
C GLY A 17 -16.41 5.80 -2.47
N VAL A 18 -15.79 6.87 -1.98
CA VAL A 18 -14.48 6.86 -1.34
C VAL A 18 -14.64 7.03 0.16
N ALA A 19 -14.25 6.02 0.92
CA ALA A 19 -14.12 6.10 2.37
C ALA A 19 -12.70 6.52 2.75
N CYS A 20 -12.58 7.39 3.74
CA CYS A 20 -11.31 7.84 4.29
C CYS A 20 -11.30 7.68 5.79
N TYR A 21 -10.20 7.17 6.29
CA TYR A 21 -9.94 6.98 7.71
C TYR A 21 -8.63 7.66 8.07
N ARG A 22 -8.60 8.32 9.23
CA ARG A 22 -7.37 8.84 9.82
C ARG A 22 -6.85 7.88 10.87
N LEU A 23 -5.52 7.75 10.94
CA LEU A 23 -4.86 6.96 11.95
C LEU A 23 -4.72 7.81 13.23
N GLU A 24 -5.23 7.33 14.35
CA GLU A 24 -5.12 7.97 15.65
C GLU A 24 -4.59 7.02 16.73
N GLY A 25 -4.31 7.56 17.93
CA GLY A 25 -3.85 6.78 19.10
C GLY A 25 -2.36 6.49 19.14
N GLY A 26 -1.59 6.81 18.08
CA GLY A 26 -0.13 6.79 18.08
C GLY A 26 0.46 8.18 18.42
N ASP A 27 1.65 8.20 19.03
CA ASP A 27 2.44 9.42 19.21
C ASP A 27 3.12 9.82 17.89
N TYR A 28 2.32 10.26 16.90
CA TYR A 28 2.80 10.65 15.58
C TYR A 28 2.87 12.16 15.43
N GLU A 29 3.93 12.64 14.76
CA GLU A 29 4.11 14.04 14.38
C GLU A 29 3.58 14.32 12.97
N ASN A 30 3.31 13.26 12.21
CA ASN A 30 2.82 13.27 10.84
C ASN A 30 1.35 12.80 10.79
N GLU A 31 0.72 13.05 9.65
CA GLU A 31 -0.67 12.63 9.41
C GLU A 31 -0.71 11.40 8.50
N TYR A 32 -1.48 10.41 8.90
CA TYR A 32 -1.64 9.14 8.17
C TYR A 32 -3.11 8.88 7.90
N TYR A 33 -3.41 8.62 6.64
CA TYR A 33 -4.76 8.32 6.17
C TYR A 33 -4.80 6.99 5.43
N VAL A 34 -5.93 6.31 5.52
CA VAL A 34 -6.26 5.15 4.68
C VAL A 34 -7.48 5.53 3.85
N ILE A 35 -7.38 5.41 2.54
CA ILE A 35 -8.49 5.63 1.61
C ILE A 35 -8.88 4.32 0.94
N SER A 36 -10.17 4.12 0.72
CA SER A 36 -10.72 2.91 0.11
C SER A 36 -11.80 3.25 -0.90
N GLU A 37 -11.68 2.68 -2.10
CA GLU A 37 -12.63 2.82 -3.20
C GLU A 37 -12.72 1.51 -3.99
N ALA A 38 -13.85 1.27 -4.66
CA ALA A 38 -14.06 0.06 -5.45
C ALA A 38 -12.98 -0.18 -6.52
N GLU A 39 -12.50 0.88 -7.18
CA GLU A 39 -11.45 0.74 -8.20
C GLU A 39 -10.07 0.51 -7.58
N SER A 40 -9.71 1.22 -6.49
CA SER A 40 -8.40 1.01 -5.84
C SER A 40 -8.28 -0.37 -5.18
N ARG A 41 -9.39 -0.94 -4.67
CA ARG A 41 -9.41 -2.31 -4.13
C ARG A 41 -8.98 -3.36 -5.15
N LYS A 42 -9.35 -3.17 -6.42
CA LYS A 42 -9.00 -4.10 -7.49
C LYS A 42 -7.48 -4.28 -7.68
N LEU A 43 -6.69 -3.25 -7.38
CA LEU A 43 -5.23 -3.39 -7.43
C LEU A 43 -4.68 -4.39 -6.40
N LEU A 44 -5.40 -4.62 -5.30
CA LEU A 44 -4.94 -5.44 -4.19
C LEU A 44 -5.62 -6.81 -4.13
N ASN A 45 -6.82 -6.94 -4.71
CA ASN A 45 -7.61 -8.15 -4.63
C ASN A 45 -8.02 -8.77 -5.98
N THR A 46 -7.62 -8.15 -7.11
CA THR A 46 -7.99 -8.63 -8.45
C THR A 46 -6.76 -8.63 -9.37
N PRO A 47 -5.88 -9.63 -9.27
CA PRO A 47 -4.64 -9.68 -10.06
C PRO A 47 -4.88 -9.83 -11.57
N GLU A 48 -6.09 -10.15 -12.01
CA GLU A 48 -6.49 -10.20 -13.42
C GLU A 48 -6.53 -8.82 -14.09
N ILE A 49 -6.59 -7.74 -13.32
CA ILE A 49 -6.54 -6.39 -13.87
C ILE A 49 -5.11 -6.06 -14.28
N VAL A 50 -4.89 -5.90 -15.58
CA VAL A 50 -3.57 -5.67 -16.17
C VAL A 50 -3.63 -4.60 -17.28
N GLY A 51 -2.47 -4.09 -17.67
CA GLY A 51 -2.36 -3.13 -18.75
C GLY A 51 -2.96 -1.77 -18.39
N TYR A 52 -3.67 -1.17 -19.34
CA TYR A 52 -4.23 0.17 -19.17
C TYR A 52 -5.30 0.28 -18.07
N GLU A 53 -5.99 -0.82 -17.74
CA GLU A 53 -7.00 -0.81 -16.68
C GLU A 53 -6.40 -0.43 -15.33
N VAL A 54 -5.16 -0.86 -15.05
CA VAL A 54 -4.41 -0.50 -13.83
C VAL A 54 -4.27 1.01 -13.66
N TYR A 55 -4.11 1.74 -14.77
CA TYR A 55 -3.92 3.20 -14.75
C TYR A 55 -5.08 3.94 -14.09
N ASN A 56 -6.31 3.48 -14.30
CA ASN A 56 -7.50 4.17 -13.81
C ASN A 56 -7.83 3.83 -12.35
N CYS A 57 -7.29 2.76 -11.80
CA CYS A 57 -7.68 2.25 -10.49
C CYS A 57 -7.47 3.24 -9.33
N LEU A 58 -6.51 4.17 -9.42
CA LEU A 58 -6.17 5.06 -8.33
C LEU A 58 -6.59 6.53 -8.54
N VAL A 59 -7.03 6.90 -9.74
CA VAL A 59 -7.29 8.32 -10.08
C VAL A 59 -8.41 8.91 -9.26
N SER A 60 -9.53 8.19 -9.10
CA SER A 60 -10.72 8.68 -8.41
C SER A 60 -10.46 8.87 -6.92
N SER A 61 -9.96 7.86 -6.23
CA SER A 61 -9.64 7.95 -4.80
C SER A 61 -8.57 9.00 -4.51
N THR A 62 -7.56 9.14 -5.39
CA THR A 62 -6.56 10.22 -5.30
C THR A 62 -7.20 11.60 -5.44
N SER A 63 -8.09 11.79 -6.43
CA SER A 63 -8.82 13.05 -6.62
C SER A 63 -9.63 13.42 -5.38
N GLN A 64 -10.41 12.49 -4.85
CA GLN A 64 -11.23 12.75 -3.67
C GLN A 64 -10.37 13.13 -2.45
N MET A 65 -9.24 12.45 -2.25
CA MET A 65 -8.32 12.82 -1.17
C MET A 65 -7.66 14.18 -1.40
N LEU A 66 -7.29 14.50 -2.64
CA LEU A 66 -6.74 15.83 -2.97
C LEU A 66 -7.80 16.93 -2.79
N TYR A 67 -9.06 16.69 -3.13
CA TYR A 67 -10.16 17.59 -2.81
C TYR A 67 -10.23 17.87 -1.30
N TYR A 68 -10.23 16.82 -0.48
CA TYR A 68 -10.23 16.93 0.98
C TYR A 68 -9.03 17.75 1.48
N LEU A 69 -7.80 17.43 1.02
CA LEU A 69 -6.59 18.16 1.43
C LEU A 69 -6.61 19.64 0.98
N LYS A 70 -7.18 19.92 -0.18
CA LYS A 70 -7.36 21.28 -0.66
C LYS A 70 -8.30 22.08 0.26
N GLU A 71 -9.41 21.50 0.65
CA GLU A 71 -10.39 22.17 1.51
C GLU A 71 -9.89 22.32 2.96
N GLN A 72 -9.30 21.28 3.52
CA GLN A 72 -8.88 21.23 4.93
C GLN A 72 -7.49 21.81 5.17
N LYS A 73 -6.55 21.57 4.27
CA LYS A 73 -5.12 21.92 4.43
C LYS A 73 -4.65 23.04 3.48
N LYS A 74 -5.55 23.56 2.65
CA LYS A 74 -5.25 24.62 1.66
C LYS A 74 -4.15 24.25 0.66
N VAL A 75 -4.08 22.98 0.29
CA VAL A 75 -3.16 22.48 -0.75
C VAL A 75 -3.69 22.89 -2.12
N THR A 76 -3.21 24.01 -2.64
CA THR A 76 -3.64 24.57 -3.94
C THR A 76 -2.59 24.48 -5.01
N THR A 77 -1.34 24.22 -4.63
CA THR A 77 -0.20 24.08 -5.53
C THR A 77 0.71 22.95 -5.07
N ALA A 78 1.38 22.28 -6.01
CA ALA A 78 2.32 21.21 -5.72
C ALA A 78 3.45 21.12 -6.75
N ASN A 79 4.56 20.50 -6.35
CA ASN A 79 5.50 19.83 -7.24
C ASN A 79 5.29 18.32 -7.15
N ILE A 80 5.45 17.60 -8.24
CA ILE A 80 5.43 16.14 -8.22
C ILE A 80 6.88 15.64 -8.32
N LEU A 81 7.26 14.73 -7.42
CA LEU A 81 8.52 14.00 -7.52
C LEU A 81 8.25 12.58 -8.00
N SER A 82 8.79 12.24 -9.15
CA SER A 82 8.78 10.88 -9.68
C SER A 82 10.10 10.19 -9.34
N ILE A 83 10.02 9.23 -8.41
CA ILE A 83 11.12 8.30 -8.15
C ILE A 83 11.01 7.19 -9.18
N LEU A 84 11.99 7.14 -10.09
CA LEU A 84 11.92 6.22 -11.23
C LEU A 84 12.13 4.74 -10.79
N ARG A 85 11.32 3.84 -11.29
CA ARG A 85 10.40 4.00 -12.44
C ARG A 85 9.02 4.57 -12.11
N GLY A 86 8.77 5.16 -10.94
CA GLY A 86 7.56 5.95 -10.68
C GLY A 86 6.30 5.12 -10.40
N ALA A 87 6.36 4.18 -9.47
CA ALA A 87 5.35 3.15 -9.23
C ALA A 87 3.90 3.66 -9.19
N LEU A 88 3.61 4.71 -8.43
CA LEU A 88 2.25 5.23 -8.21
C LEU A 88 2.10 6.72 -8.55
N ASN A 89 3.00 7.29 -9.33
CA ASN A 89 2.92 8.71 -9.70
C ASN A 89 1.84 9.02 -10.76
N TYR A 90 1.48 8.05 -11.57
CA TYR A 90 0.58 8.24 -12.70
C TYR A 90 -0.81 8.81 -12.35
N PRO A 91 -1.43 8.56 -11.18
CA PRO A 91 -2.71 9.19 -10.85
C PRO A 91 -2.59 10.64 -10.41
N LEU A 92 -1.40 11.08 -9.93
CA LEU A 92 -1.23 12.40 -9.29
C LEU A 92 -1.49 13.57 -10.24
N GLU A 93 -0.97 13.51 -11.45
CA GLU A 93 -1.13 14.58 -12.43
C GLU A 93 -2.60 14.78 -12.80
N GLU A 94 -3.29 13.69 -13.12
CA GLU A 94 -4.70 13.74 -13.48
C GLU A 94 -5.57 14.15 -12.29
N ALA A 95 -5.31 13.65 -11.10
CA ALA A 95 -6.02 14.03 -9.90
C ALA A 95 -5.81 15.52 -9.55
N CYS A 96 -4.59 16.03 -9.64
CA CYS A 96 -4.31 17.46 -9.49
C CYS A 96 -5.09 18.31 -10.51
N TYR A 97 -5.13 17.88 -11.78
CA TYR A 97 -5.89 18.56 -12.82
C TYR A 97 -7.40 18.58 -12.50
N ARG A 98 -7.98 17.46 -12.12
CA ARG A 98 -9.40 17.35 -11.77
C ARG A 98 -9.77 18.27 -10.59
N GLU A 99 -8.89 18.35 -9.60
CA GLU A 99 -9.12 19.14 -8.38
C GLU A 99 -8.62 20.59 -8.48
N HIS A 100 -8.18 21.03 -9.68
CA HIS A 100 -7.63 22.37 -9.89
C HIS A 100 -6.46 22.72 -8.97
N ILE A 101 -5.64 21.73 -8.61
CA ILE A 101 -4.38 21.94 -7.92
C ILE A 101 -3.31 22.22 -8.98
N ARG A 102 -2.66 23.38 -8.88
CA ARG A 102 -1.64 23.77 -9.83
C ARG A 102 -0.36 22.97 -9.59
N VAL A 103 0.02 22.13 -10.55
CA VAL A 103 1.35 21.51 -10.59
C VAL A 103 2.34 22.49 -11.19
N HIS A 104 3.40 22.83 -10.45
CA HIS A 104 4.46 23.74 -10.93
C HIS A 104 5.42 23.03 -11.87
N ASP A 105 5.85 21.83 -11.49
CA ASP A 105 6.74 21.00 -12.30
C ASP A 105 6.71 19.54 -11.82
N ILE A 106 7.31 18.66 -12.63
CA ILE A 106 7.56 17.28 -12.31
C ILE A 106 9.07 17.06 -12.26
N SER A 107 9.54 16.76 -11.06
CA SER A 107 10.91 16.40 -10.78
C SER A 107 11.11 14.89 -10.90
N PHE A 108 12.31 14.46 -11.28
CA PHE A 108 12.65 13.05 -11.49
C PHE A 108 13.90 12.69 -10.72
N LEU A 109 13.87 11.52 -10.08
CA LEU A 109 14.99 10.90 -9.37
C LEU A 109 15.08 9.42 -9.71
N SER A 110 16.29 8.91 -9.87
CA SER A 110 16.55 7.48 -9.94
C SER A 110 17.60 7.11 -8.90
N SER A 111 17.32 6.09 -8.10
CA SER A 111 18.24 5.53 -7.11
C SER A 111 18.44 4.05 -7.41
N GLU A 112 19.68 3.61 -7.36
CA GLU A 112 20.06 2.21 -7.54
C GLU A 112 20.81 1.68 -6.32
N ARG A 113 20.62 0.39 -6.04
CA ARG A 113 21.39 -0.31 -5.01
C ARG A 113 22.81 -0.55 -5.53
N VAL A 114 23.79 -0.19 -4.72
CA VAL A 114 25.20 -0.50 -4.97
C VAL A 114 25.52 -1.80 -4.24
N PHE A 115 26.06 -2.76 -4.94
CA PHE A 115 26.48 -4.04 -4.38
C PHE A 115 28.00 -4.10 -4.28
N GLU A 116 28.53 -4.56 -3.15
CA GLU A 116 29.90 -4.94 -2.94
C GLU A 116 29.90 -6.40 -2.46
N GLU A 117 30.63 -7.28 -3.13
CA GLU A 117 30.73 -8.71 -2.78
C GLU A 117 29.36 -9.40 -2.58
N GLU A 118 28.37 -9.10 -3.45
CA GLU A 118 26.98 -9.59 -3.39
C GLU A 118 26.12 -9.01 -2.23
N GLU A 119 26.67 -8.16 -1.37
CA GLU A 119 25.91 -7.46 -0.33
C GLU A 119 25.55 -6.03 -0.76
N ILE A 120 24.41 -5.51 -0.25
CA ILE A 120 23.99 -4.14 -0.52
C ILE A 120 24.90 -3.19 0.27
N ALA A 121 25.85 -2.53 -0.40
CA ALA A 121 26.76 -1.57 0.18
C ALA A 121 26.13 -0.18 0.39
N GLY A 122 25.05 0.13 -0.34
CA GLY A 122 24.36 1.41 -0.22
C GLY A 122 23.38 1.70 -1.36
N LEU A 123 22.95 2.94 -1.42
CA LEU A 123 22.09 3.49 -2.48
C LEU A 123 22.81 4.69 -3.12
N GLU A 124 22.74 4.79 -4.44
CA GLU A 124 23.32 5.89 -5.21
C GLU A 124 22.28 6.55 -6.11
N ILE A 125 22.26 7.88 -6.16
CA ILE A 125 21.42 8.60 -7.11
C ILE A 125 22.10 8.56 -8.48
N LYS A 126 21.46 7.88 -9.44
CA LYS A 126 21.98 7.73 -10.81
C LYS A 126 21.48 8.82 -11.75
N TYR A 127 20.31 9.34 -11.50
CA TYR A 127 19.73 10.41 -12.28
C TYR A 127 18.97 11.38 -11.38
N SER A 128 19.11 12.67 -11.67
CA SER A 128 18.41 13.72 -10.94
C SER A 128 18.07 14.86 -11.90
N LYS A 129 16.79 15.20 -11.97
CA LYS A 129 16.27 16.43 -12.56
C LYS A 129 15.29 17.04 -11.58
N LEU A 130 15.76 17.93 -10.74
CA LEU A 130 14.95 18.56 -9.71
C LEU A 130 14.65 20.02 -10.09
N THR A 131 13.40 20.41 -9.94
CA THR A 131 12.98 21.81 -10.01
C THR A 131 12.69 22.30 -8.62
N MET A 132 13.38 23.37 -8.23
CA MET A 132 13.20 23.99 -6.93
C MET A 132 12.03 24.97 -6.97
N VAL A 133 11.03 24.74 -6.15
CA VAL A 133 9.94 25.68 -5.88
C VAL A 133 9.92 25.97 -4.39
N PRO A 134 10.38 27.15 -3.96
CA PRO A 134 10.46 27.46 -2.52
C PRO A 134 9.11 27.42 -1.83
N ASP A 135 9.10 26.95 -0.58
CA ASP A 135 7.92 26.89 0.29
C ASP A 135 6.73 26.13 -0.34
N SER A 136 7.03 25.09 -1.09
CA SER A 136 6.05 24.31 -1.82
C SER A 136 5.68 22.99 -1.12
N THR A 137 4.55 22.44 -1.51
CA THR A 137 4.17 21.06 -1.24
C THR A 137 4.83 20.15 -2.28
N LEU A 138 5.52 19.11 -1.83
CA LEU A 138 6.02 18.04 -2.68
C LEU A 138 5.04 16.86 -2.64
N MET A 139 4.62 16.35 -3.79
CA MET A 139 3.76 15.17 -3.91
C MET A 139 4.54 14.00 -4.52
N ILE A 140 4.34 12.82 -3.96
CA ILE A 140 5.01 11.58 -4.38
C ILE A 140 3.98 10.46 -4.42
N GLY A 141 4.00 9.64 -5.46
CA GLY A 141 3.30 8.37 -5.50
C GLY A 141 4.32 7.24 -5.59
N ASP A 142 4.42 6.42 -4.56
CA ASP A 142 5.39 5.32 -4.53
C ASP A 142 4.93 4.16 -3.65
N ILE A 143 5.58 3.01 -3.80
CA ILE A 143 5.36 1.84 -2.94
C ILE A 143 6.37 1.87 -1.80
N ILE A 144 5.87 1.82 -0.56
CA ILE A 144 6.71 1.84 0.64
C ILE A 144 6.75 0.45 1.29
N ALA A 145 7.74 -0.34 0.94
CA ALA A 145 8.02 -1.62 1.60
C ALA A 145 8.97 -1.44 2.80
N SER A 146 10.29 -1.47 2.56
CA SER A 146 11.29 -1.13 3.58
C SER A 146 11.45 0.39 3.77
N GLY A 147 11.11 1.19 2.78
CA GLY A 147 11.24 2.64 2.76
C GLY A 147 12.68 3.16 2.54
N GLU A 148 13.66 2.30 2.37
CA GLU A 148 15.06 2.70 2.22
C GLU A 148 15.30 3.59 1.00
N THR A 149 14.76 3.20 -0.14
CA THR A 149 14.86 4.00 -1.37
C THR A 149 14.21 5.36 -1.22
N LEU A 150 13.00 5.39 -0.66
CA LEU A 150 12.26 6.62 -0.43
C LEU A 150 13.04 7.59 0.48
N ILE A 151 13.54 7.11 1.61
CA ILE A 151 14.28 7.97 2.56
C ILE A 151 15.56 8.50 1.94
N HIS A 152 16.27 7.67 1.16
CA HIS A 152 17.48 8.11 0.45
C HIS A 152 17.15 9.22 -0.57
N CYS A 153 16.12 9.05 -1.36
CA CYS A 153 15.64 10.05 -2.31
C CYS A 153 15.18 11.33 -1.61
N LEU A 154 14.44 11.21 -0.51
CA LEU A 154 13.95 12.37 0.24
C LEU A 154 15.07 13.16 0.89
N ARG A 155 16.11 12.51 1.44
CA ARG A 155 17.32 13.19 1.94
C ARG A 155 18.02 13.93 0.83
N TYR A 156 18.20 13.32 -0.33
CA TYR A 156 18.80 13.98 -1.48
C TYR A 156 18.01 15.24 -1.91
N VAL A 157 16.68 15.15 -1.93
CA VAL A 157 15.84 16.31 -2.28
C VAL A 157 15.91 17.40 -1.22
N THR A 158 15.85 17.05 0.07
CA THR A 158 15.94 18.04 1.17
C THR A 158 17.31 18.72 1.19
N ASP A 159 18.40 18.00 0.94
CA ASP A 159 19.74 18.57 0.79
C ASP A 159 19.81 19.52 -0.41
N PHE A 160 19.25 19.13 -1.56
CA PHE A 160 19.18 19.99 -2.74
C PHE A 160 18.47 21.32 -2.44
N TYR A 161 17.30 21.28 -1.78
CA TYR A 161 16.59 22.51 -1.39
C TYR A 161 17.40 23.35 -0.40
N ARG A 162 18.01 22.74 0.60
CA ARG A 162 18.85 23.42 1.61
C ARG A 162 20.06 24.11 0.97
N ASP A 163 20.77 23.43 0.08
CA ASP A 163 21.97 23.96 -0.58
C ASP A 163 21.65 25.16 -1.51
N HIS A 164 20.41 25.28 -1.94
CA HIS A 164 19.92 26.42 -2.73
C HIS A 164 19.19 27.47 -1.89
N GLY A 165 19.23 27.38 -0.56
CA GLY A 165 18.62 28.36 0.34
C GLY A 165 17.08 28.34 0.33
N ALA A 166 16.47 27.24 -0.08
CA ALA A 166 15.03 27.05 -0.13
C ALA A 166 14.57 25.98 0.86
N ARG A 167 13.26 25.84 1.04
CA ARG A 167 12.66 24.82 1.89
C ARG A 167 11.41 24.22 1.24
N LEU A 168 11.04 23.05 1.68
CA LEU A 168 9.72 22.45 1.47
C LEU A 168 8.80 22.84 2.63
N ARG A 169 7.52 23.07 2.34
CA ARG A 169 6.49 23.28 3.38
C ARG A 169 6.09 21.96 4.02
N ASN A 170 5.66 21.02 3.20
CA ASN A 170 5.27 19.67 3.58
C ASN A 170 5.50 18.70 2.42
N ILE A 171 5.36 17.42 2.70
CA ILE A 171 5.45 16.34 1.70
C ILE A 171 4.20 15.47 1.82
N ILE A 172 3.51 15.27 0.68
CA ILE A 172 2.34 14.39 0.60
C ILE A 172 2.74 13.14 -0.16
N ILE A 173 2.50 11.97 0.42
CA ILE A 173 2.84 10.68 -0.16
C ILE A 173 1.57 9.86 -0.34
N PHE A 174 1.32 9.44 -1.57
CA PHE A 174 0.30 8.43 -1.89
C PHE A 174 0.99 7.09 -2.07
N THR A 175 0.56 6.07 -1.33
CA THR A 175 1.31 4.82 -1.26
C THR A 175 0.43 3.59 -1.11
N ILE A 176 0.94 2.47 -1.60
CA ILE A 176 0.63 1.16 -1.08
C ILE A 176 1.86 0.77 -0.26
N GLY A 177 1.69 0.53 1.04
CA GLY A 177 2.87 0.41 1.88
C GLY A 177 2.63 -0.23 3.23
N GLY A 178 3.73 -0.44 3.92
CA GLY A 178 3.78 -1.12 5.19
C GLY A 178 4.01 -0.19 6.39
N THR A 179 3.75 -0.74 7.58
CA THR A 179 3.93 -0.08 8.88
C THR A 179 5.34 0.46 9.12
N LYS A 180 6.36 -0.16 8.52
CA LYS A 180 7.76 0.34 8.61
C LYS A 180 7.92 1.74 8.04
N GLY A 181 7.11 2.11 7.03
CA GLY A 181 7.13 3.44 6.45
C GLY A 181 6.83 4.55 7.46
N ILE A 182 5.92 4.29 8.39
CA ILE A 182 5.56 5.25 9.46
C ILE A 182 6.77 5.58 10.32
N ASP A 183 7.45 4.57 10.88
CA ASP A 183 8.61 4.78 11.74
C ASP A 183 9.73 5.55 11.03
N ILE A 184 9.90 5.33 9.73
CA ILE A 184 10.89 5.98 8.90
C ILE A 184 10.54 7.45 8.67
N LEU A 185 9.29 7.77 8.33
CA LEU A 185 8.84 9.13 8.07
C LEU A 185 8.84 9.97 9.36
N GLU A 186 8.49 9.39 10.51
CA GLU A 186 8.61 10.05 11.81
C GLU A 186 10.05 10.47 12.12
N LYS A 187 11.02 9.58 11.88
CA LYS A 187 12.44 9.91 12.06
C LYS A 187 12.90 11.00 11.09
N LEU A 188 12.49 10.90 9.83
CA LEU A 188 12.87 11.88 8.82
C LEU A 188 12.28 13.27 9.11
N THR A 189 11.05 13.34 9.66
CA THR A 189 10.47 14.60 10.12
C THR A 189 11.35 15.27 11.17
N ALA A 190 11.79 14.50 12.17
CA ALA A 190 12.67 15.02 13.21
C ALA A 190 14.03 15.48 12.65
N GLU A 191 14.58 14.78 11.64
CA GLU A 191 15.81 15.18 10.94
C GLU A 191 15.61 16.50 10.17
N ILE A 192 14.52 16.63 9.40
CA ILE A 192 14.21 17.81 8.59
C ILE A 192 13.98 19.04 9.48
N ARG A 193 13.26 18.90 10.59
CA ARG A 193 12.99 20.01 11.51
C ARG A 193 14.22 20.56 12.23
N GLN A 194 15.36 19.85 12.22
CA GLN A 194 16.62 20.38 12.74
C GLN A 194 17.14 21.57 11.91
N PHE A 195 16.84 21.60 10.61
CA PHE A 195 17.24 22.70 9.72
C PHE A 195 16.06 23.49 9.13
N TRP A 196 14.84 22.94 9.15
CA TRP A 196 13.59 23.65 8.81
C TRP A 196 12.55 23.48 9.92
N PRO A 197 12.63 24.29 11.00
CA PRO A 197 11.71 24.16 12.15
C PRO A 197 10.22 24.30 11.78
N GLU A 198 9.91 25.06 10.70
CA GLU A 198 8.54 25.25 10.23
C GLU A 198 8.06 24.16 9.27
N PHE A 199 8.83 23.09 9.03
CA PHE A 199 8.36 21.98 8.20
C PHE A 199 7.11 21.36 8.81
N GLU A 200 6.01 21.40 8.08
CA GLU A 200 4.71 20.94 8.56
C GLU A 200 4.62 19.41 8.71
N GLY A 201 5.55 18.67 8.10
CA GLY A 201 5.63 17.21 8.20
C GLY A 201 5.17 16.49 6.94
N PHE A 202 4.91 15.21 7.11
CA PHE A 202 4.38 14.34 6.06
C PHE A 202 2.87 14.16 6.22
N ILE A 203 2.17 14.11 5.09
CA ILE A 203 0.81 13.59 4.99
C ILE A 203 0.91 12.33 4.12
N THR A 204 0.67 11.17 4.71
CA THR A 204 0.78 9.91 3.99
C THR A 204 -0.59 9.27 3.82
N VAL A 205 -0.94 9.01 2.58
CA VAL A 205 -2.23 8.44 2.17
C VAL A 205 -1.99 7.03 1.66
N TYR A 206 -2.50 6.05 2.38
CA TYR A 206 -2.40 4.64 2.04
C TYR A 206 -3.65 4.20 1.29
N TYR A 207 -3.48 3.52 0.16
CA TYR A 207 -4.58 2.88 -0.53
C TYR A 207 -4.93 1.56 0.14
N GLU A 208 -6.19 1.42 0.54
CA GLU A 208 -6.85 0.23 1.10
C GLU A 208 -6.35 -0.24 2.46
N GLY A 209 -5.17 0.18 2.88
CA GLY A 209 -4.63 -0.23 4.17
C GLY A 209 -3.16 0.11 4.37
N ILE A 210 -2.74 0.02 5.60
CA ILE A 210 -1.34 0.02 6.01
C ILE A 210 -0.98 -1.43 6.30
N PHE A 211 -0.20 -2.03 5.42
CA PHE A 211 0.12 -3.45 5.47
C PHE A 211 1.33 -3.71 6.35
N SER A 212 1.65 -4.96 6.59
CA SER A 212 2.95 -5.35 7.09
C SER A 212 3.73 -6.11 6.03
N THR A 213 5.05 -6.08 6.16
CA THR A 213 5.96 -6.82 5.27
C THR A 213 6.71 -7.87 6.09
N TYR A 214 6.64 -9.11 5.67
CA TYR A 214 7.35 -10.21 6.29
C TYR A 214 8.54 -10.62 5.44
N GLN A 215 9.69 -10.82 6.08
CA GLN A 215 10.88 -11.41 5.47
C GLN A 215 10.91 -12.93 5.62
N ASP A 216 10.17 -13.47 6.57
CA ASP A 216 10.09 -14.90 6.82
C ASP A 216 9.07 -15.56 5.89
N LYS A 217 9.37 -16.82 5.52
CA LYS A 217 8.52 -17.61 4.62
C LYS A 217 7.14 -17.97 5.19
N GLY A 218 6.88 -17.61 6.45
CA GLY A 218 5.65 -17.94 7.16
C GLY A 218 5.39 -19.45 7.23
N VAL A 219 4.17 -19.81 7.63
CA VAL A 219 3.71 -21.21 7.66
C VAL A 219 3.61 -21.77 6.25
N SER A 220 3.19 -20.95 5.28
CA SER A 220 3.11 -21.37 3.87
C SER A 220 4.45 -21.83 3.31
N GLY A 221 5.57 -21.34 3.86
CA GLY A 221 6.91 -21.62 3.39
C GLY A 221 7.17 -21.26 1.93
N ILE A 222 6.27 -20.47 1.33
CA ILE A 222 6.39 -19.98 -0.05
C ILE A 222 7.34 -18.82 -0.02
N ASN A 223 8.43 -18.93 -0.75
CA ASN A 223 9.39 -17.85 -0.91
C ASN A 223 8.94 -17.00 -2.09
N LEU A 224 8.38 -15.84 -1.78
CA LEU A 224 8.11 -14.86 -2.81
C LEU A 224 9.38 -14.02 -3.01
N PRO A 225 9.85 -13.84 -4.26
CA PRO A 225 11.11 -13.13 -4.53
C PRO A 225 11.07 -11.66 -4.13
N ASP A 226 9.87 -11.08 -4.02
CA ASP A 226 9.67 -9.69 -3.69
C ASP A 226 8.91 -9.49 -2.38
N VAL A 227 8.80 -8.21 -1.99
CA VAL A 227 8.08 -7.82 -0.79
C VAL A 227 6.63 -8.21 -0.90
N ASP A 228 6.17 -9.03 0.02
CA ASP A 228 4.78 -9.40 0.16
C ASP A 228 4.11 -8.53 1.24
N PHE A 229 2.88 -8.09 0.98
CA PHE A 229 2.09 -7.29 1.90
C PHE A 229 1.04 -8.16 2.59
N TYR A 230 1.07 -8.18 3.92
CA TYR A 230 0.17 -8.99 4.75
C TYR A 230 -0.78 -8.11 5.53
N TRP A 231 -1.96 -8.64 5.83
CA TRP A 231 -2.89 -8.02 6.78
C TRP A 231 -2.38 -8.13 8.22
N LYS A 232 -1.72 -9.22 8.53
CA LYS A 232 -1.15 -9.51 9.86
C LYS A 232 -0.23 -8.38 10.33
N GLY A 233 -0.61 -7.75 11.46
CA GLY A 233 0.17 -6.63 12.02
C GLY A 233 0.08 -5.33 11.23
N GLY A 234 -0.87 -5.24 10.30
CA GLY A 234 -1.25 -4.04 9.58
C GLY A 234 -2.68 -3.61 9.93
N ILE A 235 -3.17 -2.61 9.21
CA ILE A 235 -4.54 -2.09 9.33
C ILE A 235 -5.13 -1.99 7.94
N VAL A 236 -6.23 -2.69 7.65
CA VAL A 236 -6.91 -2.61 6.37
C VAL A 236 -8.25 -1.88 6.50
N ALA A 237 -8.65 -1.17 5.46
CA ALA A 237 -9.96 -0.51 5.42
C ALA A 237 -11.10 -1.53 5.56
N PRO A 238 -12.18 -1.21 6.27
CA PRO A 238 -13.35 -2.07 6.39
C PRO A 238 -13.93 -2.54 5.06
N GLU A 239 -13.96 -1.66 4.07
CA GLU A 239 -14.47 -1.93 2.72
C GLU A 239 -13.58 -2.94 1.98
N PHE A 240 -12.25 -2.78 2.09
CA PHE A 240 -11.30 -3.71 1.49
C PHE A 240 -11.42 -5.10 2.11
N ARG A 241 -11.51 -5.19 3.44
CA ARG A 241 -11.74 -6.46 4.13
C ARG A 241 -13.03 -7.13 3.67
N ARG A 242 -14.12 -6.37 3.64
CA ARG A 242 -15.44 -6.86 3.22
C ARG A 242 -15.42 -7.47 1.84
N GLU A 243 -14.85 -6.74 0.88
CA GLU A 243 -14.83 -7.15 -0.52
C GLU A 243 -13.92 -8.36 -0.73
N THR A 244 -12.72 -8.31 -0.19
CA THR A 244 -11.73 -9.40 -0.33
C THR A 244 -12.25 -10.72 0.24
N LEU A 245 -12.88 -10.71 1.43
CA LEU A 245 -13.49 -11.91 2.02
C LEU A 245 -14.71 -12.42 1.23
N SER A 246 -15.35 -11.59 0.42
CA SER A 246 -16.45 -12.05 -0.45
C SER A 246 -15.97 -12.82 -1.69
N MET A 247 -14.68 -12.73 -2.03
CA MET A 247 -14.08 -13.29 -3.24
C MET A 247 -13.36 -14.63 -3.01
N CYS A 248 -13.40 -15.21 -1.83
CA CYS A 248 -12.77 -16.48 -1.43
C CYS A 248 -11.23 -16.52 -1.48
N SER A 249 -10.63 -16.41 -2.66
CA SER A 249 -9.19 -16.65 -2.87
C SER A 249 -8.26 -15.45 -2.67
N PRO A 250 -8.65 -14.19 -2.89
CA PRO A 250 -7.72 -13.05 -2.89
C PRO A 250 -6.95 -12.85 -1.58
N ILE A 251 -7.49 -13.28 -0.44
CA ILE A 251 -6.78 -13.18 0.84
C ILE A 251 -5.49 -14.01 0.88
N PHE A 252 -5.40 -15.03 0.05
CA PHE A 252 -4.23 -15.91 -0.04
C PHE A 252 -3.24 -15.47 -1.11
N GLU A 253 -3.66 -14.53 -1.96
CA GLU A 253 -2.82 -14.04 -3.04
C GLU A 253 -1.82 -13.01 -2.54
N LYS A 254 -0.69 -12.94 -3.21
CA LYS A 254 0.27 -11.87 -3.06
C LYS A 254 -0.34 -10.58 -3.60
N CYS A 255 -0.21 -9.50 -2.85
CA CYS A 255 -0.44 -8.17 -3.41
C CYS A 255 0.72 -7.79 -4.32
N ILE A 256 0.64 -8.21 -5.58
CA ILE A 256 1.66 -7.91 -6.59
C ILE A 256 1.39 -6.51 -7.14
N ILE A 257 2.00 -5.52 -6.53
CA ILE A 257 2.03 -4.17 -7.04
C ILE A 257 3.48 -3.77 -7.18
N TYR A 258 4.00 -4.04 -8.36
CA TYR A 258 5.30 -3.52 -8.70
C TYR A 258 5.21 -2.07 -9.14
N ASP A 259 6.37 -1.46 -9.13
CA ASP A 259 6.59 -0.18 -9.78
C ASP A 259 5.82 -0.17 -11.10
N GLY A 260 5.20 0.90 -11.50
CA GLY A 260 4.26 1.01 -12.63
C GLY A 260 4.56 0.20 -13.91
N GLY A 261 5.53 -0.75 -13.85
CA GLY A 261 5.95 -1.65 -14.91
C GLY A 261 5.16 -2.95 -14.97
N ALA A 262 5.15 -3.75 -13.88
CA ALA A 262 4.72 -5.15 -13.92
C ALA A 262 3.31 -5.34 -14.51
N ARG A 263 2.27 -4.85 -13.85
CA ARG A 263 0.88 -5.08 -14.33
C ARG A 263 0.52 -4.26 -15.57
N ARG A 264 1.19 -3.14 -15.83
CA ARG A 264 0.92 -2.29 -17.00
C ARG A 264 1.68 -2.73 -18.26
N TYR A 265 2.92 -3.19 -18.11
CA TYR A 265 3.81 -3.44 -19.24
C TYR A 265 4.45 -4.83 -19.23
N GLU A 266 4.79 -5.34 -18.06
CA GLU A 266 5.45 -6.64 -17.85
C GLU A 266 4.40 -7.69 -17.44
N ILE A 267 3.32 -7.77 -18.24
CA ILE A 267 2.13 -8.57 -17.91
C ILE A 267 2.46 -10.05 -17.77
N HIS A 268 3.38 -10.56 -18.59
CA HIS A 268 3.80 -11.97 -18.54
C HIS A 268 4.45 -12.31 -17.20
N GLU A 269 5.37 -11.47 -16.73
CA GLU A 269 6.04 -11.65 -15.44
C GLU A 269 5.03 -11.64 -14.29
N HIS A 270 4.08 -10.70 -14.32
CA HIS A 270 2.99 -10.65 -13.33
C HIS A 270 2.16 -11.95 -13.32
N VAL A 271 1.81 -12.46 -14.50
CA VAL A 271 1.02 -13.70 -14.63
C VAL A 271 1.80 -14.91 -14.08
N GLU A 272 3.06 -15.02 -14.43
CA GLU A 272 3.93 -16.09 -13.95
C GLU A 272 4.04 -16.08 -12.42
N GLU A 273 4.26 -14.91 -11.82
CA GLU A 273 4.38 -14.76 -10.37
C GLU A 273 3.10 -15.14 -9.60
N VAL A 274 1.92 -14.73 -10.09
CA VAL A 274 0.65 -15.13 -9.46
C VAL A 274 0.46 -16.65 -9.57
N LEU A 275 0.75 -17.22 -10.72
CA LEU A 275 0.66 -18.67 -10.93
C LEU A 275 1.67 -19.45 -10.06
N GLU A 276 2.88 -18.93 -9.86
CA GLU A 276 3.88 -19.55 -8.99
C GLU A 276 3.42 -19.60 -7.53
N VAL A 277 2.78 -18.53 -7.03
CA VAL A 277 2.19 -18.50 -5.69
C VAL A 277 1.19 -19.65 -5.51
N TRP A 278 0.24 -19.77 -6.43
CA TRP A 278 -0.80 -20.79 -6.34
C TRP A 278 -0.28 -22.21 -6.56
N LYS A 279 0.67 -22.42 -7.46
CA LYS A 279 1.38 -23.70 -7.62
C LYS A 279 2.12 -24.08 -6.33
N GLY A 280 2.82 -23.11 -5.70
CA GLY A 280 3.48 -23.31 -4.43
C GLY A 280 2.51 -23.70 -3.30
N ILE A 281 1.31 -23.11 -3.24
CA ILE A 281 0.24 -23.49 -2.30
C ILE A 281 -0.23 -24.92 -2.58
N SER A 282 -0.49 -25.27 -3.85
CA SER A 282 -0.90 -26.63 -4.25
C SER A 282 0.12 -27.69 -3.87
N GLU A 283 1.41 -27.46 -4.12
CA GLU A 283 2.50 -28.37 -3.80
C GLU A 283 2.69 -28.60 -2.30
N ARG A 284 2.23 -27.67 -1.48
CA ARG A 284 2.34 -27.73 -0.02
C ARG A 284 1.04 -28.09 0.69
N ALA A 285 -0.03 -28.28 -0.04
CA ALA A 285 -1.36 -28.56 0.50
C ALA A 285 -1.41 -29.83 1.37
N ASP A 286 -0.47 -30.75 1.23
CA ASP A 286 -0.34 -31.93 2.10
C ASP A 286 0.38 -31.63 3.45
N LYS A 287 0.98 -30.44 3.60
CA LYS A 287 1.84 -30.06 4.73
C LYS A 287 1.27 -28.92 5.57
N ILE A 288 0.40 -28.11 4.99
CA ILE A 288 -0.27 -26.98 5.62
C ILE A 288 -1.76 -27.13 5.42
N ASP A 289 -2.55 -26.86 6.46
CA ASP A 289 -4.00 -26.84 6.31
C ASP A 289 -4.53 -25.44 6.01
N PHE A 290 -5.79 -25.38 5.59
CA PHE A 290 -6.46 -24.14 5.24
C PHE A 290 -6.48 -23.16 6.42
N LYS A 291 -6.73 -23.67 7.62
CA LYS A 291 -6.82 -22.83 8.81
C LYS A 291 -5.46 -22.21 9.17
N GLU A 292 -4.38 -22.98 9.09
CA GLU A 292 -3.02 -22.46 9.35
C GLU A 292 -2.67 -21.32 8.40
N LEU A 293 -2.98 -21.47 7.11
CA LEU A 293 -2.73 -20.41 6.13
C LEU A 293 -3.64 -19.20 6.35
N LEU A 294 -4.91 -19.41 6.68
CA LEU A 294 -5.85 -18.34 6.99
C LEU A 294 -5.42 -17.54 8.22
N ASP A 295 -5.05 -18.22 9.30
CA ASP A 295 -4.55 -17.59 10.53
C ASP A 295 -3.28 -16.77 10.27
N GLU A 296 -2.39 -17.26 9.39
CA GLU A 296 -1.23 -16.53 8.95
C GLU A 296 -1.61 -15.24 8.22
N LYS A 297 -2.55 -15.31 7.28
CA LYS A 297 -2.96 -14.15 6.46
C LYS A 297 -3.74 -13.12 7.27
N LEU A 298 -4.64 -13.56 8.15
CA LEU A 298 -5.41 -12.67 9.03
C LEU A 298 -4.58 -12.10 10.19
N GLY A 299 -3.59 -12.86 10.66
CA GLY A 299 -2.68 -12.43 11.74
C GLY A 299 -3.18 -12.79 13.14
N TYR A 300 -4.23 -13.59 13.26
CA TYR A 300 -4.76 -14.08 14.53
C TYR A 300 -5.38 -15.47 14.34
N PRO A 301 -5.47 -16.28 15.43
CA PRO A 301 -6.11 -17.59 15.37
C PRO A 301 -7.61 -17.48 15.12
N THR A 302 -8.13 -18.26 14.18
CA THR A 302 -9.57 -18.29 13.86
C THR A 302 -10.26 -19.54 14.46
N PRO A 303 -11.49 -19.43 14.98
CA PRO A 303 -12.21 -18.17 15.25
C PRO A 303 -11.63 -17.41 16.46
N ILE A 304 -11.82 -16.12 16.50
CA ILE A 304 -11.40 -15.22 17.58
C ILE A 304 -12.66 -14.56 18.20
N SER A 305 -12.60 -14.07 19.44
CA SER A 305 -13.71 -13.33 20.05
C SER A 305 -13.96 -12.00 19.32
N TYR A 306 -15.21 -11.48 19.39
CA TYR A 306 -15.52 -10.19 18.75
C TYR A 306 -14.65 -9.05 19.31
N GLU A 307 -14.44 -9.02 20.61
CA GLU A 307 -13.66 -8.01 21.30
C GLU A 307 -12.20 -8.04 20.86
N ASP A 308 -11.61 -9.22 20.81
CA ASP A 308 -10.23 -9.41 20.35
C ASP A 308 -10.12 -9.13 18.84
N TRP A 309 -11.14 -9.50 18.06
CA TRP A 309 -11.19 -9.22 16.62
C TRP A 309 -11.21 -7.71 16.34
N VAL A 310 -12.03 -6.94 17.06
CA VAL A 310 -12.08 -5.46 16.93
C VAL A 310 -10.71 -4.87 17.24
N LYS A 311 -10.06 -5.35 18.31
CA LYS A 311 -8.73 -4.88 18.70
C LYS A 311 -7.65 -5.28 17.68
N ALA A 312 -7.64 -6.51 17.21
CA ALA A 312 -6.66 -7.02 16.25
C ALA A 312 -6.73 -6.30 14.89
N ASN A 313 -7.89 -5.75 14.54
CA ASN A 313 -8.12 -5.03 13.29
C ASN A 313 -8.12 -3.49 13.45
N HIS A 314 -7.90 -2.98 14.67
CA HIS A 314 -7.89 -1.54 14.97
C HIS A 314 -9.22 -0.83 14.67
N TYR A 315 -10.36 -1.52 14.87
CA TYR A 315 -11.71 -1.06 14.52
C TYR A 315 -12.50 -0.52 15.72
N GLN A 316 -11.83 -0.06 16.77
CA GLN A 316 -12.46 0.41 18.00
C GLN A 316 -13.38 1.62 17.75
N ASP A 317 -13.04 2.48 16.80
CA ASP A 317 -13.78 3.71 16.46
C ASP A 317 -14.64 3.57 15.19
N ILE A 318 -14.65 2.39 14.58
CA ILE A 318 -15.61 2.05 13.52
C ILE A 318 -16.99 1.87 14.14
N ARG A 319 -18.04 2.34 13.44
CA ARG A 319 -19.43 2.20 13.91
C ARG A 319 -19.72 0.76 14.35
N PRO A 320 -20.17 0.52 15.58
CA PRO A 320 -20.30 -0.85 16.13
C PRO A 320 -21.19 -1.79 15.31
N ALA A 321 -22.18 -1.25 14.59
CA ALA A 321 -23.03 -2.07 13.72
C ALA A 321 -22.25 -2.63 12.52
N ASP A 322 -21.36 -1.82 11.94
CA ASP A 322 -20.54 -2.20 10.80
C ASP A 322 -19.44 -3.17 11.22
N ALA A 323 -18.76 -2.91 12.33
CA ALA A 323 -17.78 -3.82 12.90
C ALA A 323 -18.40 -5.20 13.20
N LYS A 324 -19.61 -5.26 13.80
CA LYS A 324 -20.32 -6.52 14.06
C LYS A 324 -20.72 -7.23 12.76
N TRP A 325 -21.08 -6.48 11.74
CA TRP A 325 -21.45 -7.05 10.45
C TRP A 325 -20.22 -7.67 9.77
N LEU A 326 -19.08 -6.97 9.74
CA LEU A 326 -17.80 -7.46 9.20
C LEU A 326 -17.31 -8.71 9.93
N TYR A 327 -17.38 -8.71 11.24
CA TYR A 327 -17.03 -9.89 12.05
C TYR A 327 -17.87 -11.12 11.69
N ARG A 328 -19.21 -10.94 11.53
CA ARG A 328 -20.09 -12.03 11.11
C ARG A 328 -19.82 -12.51 9.70
N GLN A 329 -19.46 -11.61 8.80
CA GLN A 329 -19.05 -11.95 7.44
C GLN A 329 -17.79 -12.83 7.46
N GLU A 330 -16.79 -12.49 8.26
CA GLU A 330 -15.58 -13.30 8.41
C GLU A 330 -15.88 -14.68 9.00
N LEU A 331 -16.72 -14.76 10.04
CA LEU A 331 -17.16 -16.06 10.54
C LEU A 331 -17.90 -16.88 9.48
N GLY A 332 -18.74 -16.24 8.68
CA GLY A 332 -19.44 -16.88 7.55
C GLY A 332 -18.46 -17.38 6.49
N TYR A 333 -17.43 -16.61 6.20
CA TYR A 333 -16.36 -17.01 5.28
C TYR A 333 -15.62 -18.25 5.81
N ILE A 334 -15.17 -18.24 7.07
CA ILE A 334 -14.49 -19.39 7.69
C ILE A 334 -15.37 -20.64 7.62
N GLU A 335 -16.67 -20.51 7.94
CA GLU A 335 -17.60 -21.64 7.89
C GLU A 335 -17.82 -22.16 6.46
N SER A 336 -17.88 -21.27 5.45
CA SER A 336 -18.05 -21.67 4.06
C SER A 336 -16.83 -22.38 3.47
N MET A 337 -15.65 -22.16 4.03
CA MET A 337 -14.38 -22.70 3.54
C MET A 337 -13.94 -23.97 4.28
N LYS A 338 -14.65 -24.39 5.32
CA LYS A 338 -14.24 -25.51 6.20
C LYS A 338 -14.05 -26.85 5.50
N ASP A 339 -14.77 -27.08 4.42
CA ASP A 339 -14.75 -28.35 3.67
C ASP A 339 -13.90 -28.26 2.39
N ILE A 340 -13.27 -27.10 2.12
CA ILE A 340 -12.42 -26.87 0.96
C ILE A 340 -10.97 -27.18 1.33
N THR A 341 -10.30 -28.01 0.55
CA THR A 341 -8.86 -28.22 0.73
C THR A 341 -8.06 -27.13 0.04
N LEU A 342 -6.88 -26.83 0.55
CA LEU A 342 -5.96 -25.86 -0.09
C LEU A 342 -5.60 -26.29 -1.52
N LYS A 343 -5.56 -27.59 -1.77
CA LYS A 343 -5.27 -28.12 -3.11
C LYS A 343 -6.39 -27.79 -4.10
N GLU A 344 -7.64 -28.07 -3.72
CA GLU A 344 -8.81 -27.73 -4.56
C GLU A 344 -8.90 -26.24 -4.81
N LEU A 345 -8.71 -25.41 -3.77
CA LEU A 345 -8.71 -23.97 -3.90
C LEU A 345 -7.62 -23.50 -4.87
N ALA A 346 -6.40 -24.02 -4.73
CA ALA A 346 -5.29 -23.62 -5.59
C ALA A 346 -5.48 -24.07 -7.05
N GLU A 347 -5.93 -25.30 -7.27
CA GLU A 347 -6.21 -25.82 -8.62
C GLU A 347 -7.34 -25.04 -9.30
N GLN A 348 -8.41 -24.70 -8.57
CA GLN A 348 -9.48 -23.86 -9.07
C GLN A 348 -8.96 -22.49 -9.46
N ARG A 349 -8.20 -21.83 -8.57
CA ARG A 349 -7.69 -20.48 -8.80
C ARG A 349 -6.68 -20.42 -9.96
N ILE A 350 -5.81 -21.40 -10.09
CA ILE A 350 -4.90 -21.53 -11.25
C ILE A 350 -5.70 -21.60 -12.55
N GLY A 351 -6.78 -22.39 -12.57
CA GLY A 351 -7.65 -22.49 -13.73
C GLY A 351 -8.33 -21.15 -14.07
N GLU A 352 -8.97 -20.51 -13.10
CA GLU A 352 -9.65 -19.22 -13.27
C GLU A 352 -8.69 -18.13 -13.78
N PHE A 353 -7.52 -18.01 -13.15
CA PHE A 353 -6.53 -17.00 -13.51
C PHE A 353 -5.92 -17.25 -14.90
N THR A 354 -5.61 -18.52 -15.22
CA THR A 354 -5.13 -18.93 -16.53
C THR A 354 -6.15 -18.62 -17.63
N ASP A 355 -7.43 -18.90 -17.39
CA ASP A 355 -8.48 -18.65 -18.37
C ASP A 355 -8.71 -17.14 -18.59
N ALA A 356 -8.68 -16.33 -17.52
CA ALA A 356 -8.85 -14.90 -17.59
C ALA A 356 -7.72 -14.19 -18.37
N LEU A 357 -6.49 -14.66 -18.23
CA LEU A 357 -5.31 -14.05 -18.83
C LEU A 357 -4.65 -14.89 -19.93
N ARG A 358 -5.38 -15.87 -20.48
CA ARG A 358 -4.87 -16.80 -21.52
C ARG A 358 -4.11 -16.12 -22.66
N LYS A 359 -4.57 -14.93 -23.10
CA LYS A 359 -3.92 -14.15 -24.17
C LYS A 359 -2.51 -13.63 -23.82
N TYR A 360 -2.16 -13.65 -22.54
CA TYR A 360 -0.87 -13.18 -22.03
C TYR A 360 0.04 -14.33 -21.56
N ILE A 361 -0.43 -15.57 -21.58
CA ILE A 361 0.37 -16.74 -21.25
C ILE A 361 1.03 -17.21 -22.55
N LEU A 362 2.35 -17.21 -22.57
CA LEU A 362 3.11 -17.72 -23.69
C LEU A 362 3.12 -19.26 -23.62
N ASP A 363 2.83 -19.91 -24.76
CA ASP A 363 2.91 -21.37 -24.92
C ASP A 363 4.37 -21.90 -24.82
#